data_7be8f058f62c315dd84fb78892251af4
#
_entry.id   7be8f058f62c315dd84fb78892251af4
#
_cell.length_a   1.000
_cell.length_b   1.000
_cell.length_c   1.000
_cell.angle_alpha   90.00
_cell.angle_beta   90.00
_cell.angle_gamma   90.00
#
_symmetry.space_group_name_H-M   'P 1'
#
loop_
_entity.id
_entity.type
_entity.pdbx_description
1 polymer ?
#
loop_
_entity_poly.entity_id
_entity_poly.type
_entity_poly.pdbx_seq_one_letter_code
_entity_poly.pdbx_strand_id
1 'polypeptide(L)'
;MRTLLLLRGAMGIGKSTYIQENGLKPYTLCADDFRTMICNPILDLNGDLSISQQNDRIAWNMLLQCLEERMKRGDFTVIDATHSTQKMVANYKALADMYKYTIFVKEFKNVSLEECLQRNRQRDRYKFVPEDAIKRCYTLIQETELSKGVKKIDDISEIDNFYIDDVNKYEKVVVVGDIHSCNTVLGKMLEEEWNENTLFIFLGDYLDRGLEHTETLKRMMYLSKKPNVILLEGNHEYGNFINWCQNRDVRISKKFLLETVAKLTENMNDDEVEELKKQCRVFYKRLRQAYAFNFNGVNYLCTHAGLPSVPRLAYVSAEAMIKGIGGYDDDISGIYEENFRLGKCQEFTQIFGHRTNKTTEHSINLEGQVEFGGELMYLVITKDGKEIKTIKNDVYDKDYFIKQKLNYKRDTTDLTKNEEVNNLIISKLVKVKECSPNLLSLNFGENVFRKKIWNDVTIKARGLFVNKESGEVKLRSYNKFFNMNEMKETLQDTLKENLSYPVIVKIKENGFLGLVSVIDDEFVLATKSTTGGDWKTYFEELWNREKDEVKQELKEFIKRENCTLLFEVKSFKDKHIINFDKEELVLLDVVKNDLNLNGHNI
;
A
#
# COMPACT_ATOMS: atom_id res chain seq x y z
N MET A 1 9.87 6.15 12.14
CA MET A 1 9.55 7.57 12.51
C MET A 1 9.80 8.49 11.32
N ARG A 2 8.97 9.52 11.10
CA ARG A 2 9.12 10.45 9.96
C ARG A 2 10.32 11.38 10.19
N THR A 3 11.46 10.97 9.68
CA THR A 3 12.77 11.59 9.96
C THR A 3 13.49 11.96 8.67
N LEU A 4 13.94 13.21 8.59
CA LEU A 4 14.84 13.73 7.57
C LEU A 4 16.17 14.11 8.20
N LEU A 5 17.27 13.49 7.77
CA LEU A 5 18.62 13.83 8.21
C LEU A 5 19.35 14.62 7.12
N LEU A 6 19.75 15.84 7.43
CA LEU A 6 20.59 16.68 6.56
C LEU A 6 22.04 16.58 7.02
N LEU A 7 22.93 16.25 6.11
CA LEU A 7 24.37 16.32 6.34
C LEU A 7 24.86 17.70 5.93
N ARG A 8 25.42 18.46 6.88
CA ARG A 8 25.90 19.81 6.65
C ARG A 8 27.41 19.88 6.79
N GLY A 9 28.10 20.25 5.71
CA GLY A 9 29.57 20.36 5.73
C GLY A 9 30.16 20.63 4.34
N ALA A 10 31.35 21.20 4.30
CA ALA A 10 32.07 21.47 3.06
C ALA A 10 32.43 20.19 2.29
N MET A 11 32.81 20.33 1.04
CA MET A 11 33.34 19.22 0.26
C MET A 11 34.67 18.75 0.87
N GLY A 12 34.92 17.43 0.90
CA GLY A 12 36.10 16.83 1.55
C GLY A 12 36.03 16.68 3.06
N ILE A 13 34.95 17.15 3.74
CA ILE A 13 34.88 17.17 5.22
C ILE A 13 34.55 15.79 5.84
N GLY A 14 34.18 14.76 5.06
CA GLY A 14 33.94 13.42 5.58
C GLY A 14 32.49 12.94 5.54
N LYS A 15 31.54 13.67 4.91
CA LYS A 15 30.13 13.27 4.80
C LYS A 15 29.94 11.88 4.20
N SER A 16 30.61 11.58 3.08
CA SER A 16 30.49 10.27 2.39
C SER A 16 31.05 9.13 3.23
N THR A 17 32.11 9.36 4.01
CA THR A 17 32.67 8.41 4.97
C THR A 17 31.64 8.11 6.07
N TYR A 18 31.02 9.15 6.63
CA TYR A 18 29.95 9.01 7.63
C TYR A 18 28.76 8.21 7.10
N ILE A 19 28.35 8.45 5.85
CA ILE A 19 27.29 7.68 5.19
C ILE A 19 27.66 6.19 5.13
N GLN A 20 28.89 5.89 4.75
CA GLN A 20 29.37 4.51 4.61
C GLN A 20 29.49 3.81 5.96
N GLU A 21 30.15 4.44 6.95
CA GLU A 21 30.37 3.88 8.30
C GLU A 21 29.07 3.60 9.03
N ASN A 22 28.02 4.41 8.80
CA ASN A 22 26.72 4.24 9.42
C ASN A 22 25.70 3.47 8.55
N GLY A 23 26.12 2.89 7.41
CA GLY A 23 25.23 2.13 6.53
C GLY A 23 24.09 2.94 5.92
N LEU A 24 24.28 4.27 5.75
CA LEU A 24 23.23 5.20 5.33
C LEU A 24 23.00 5.27 3.81
N LYS A 25 23.85 4.64 3.01
CA LYS A 25 23.77 4.74 1.54
C LYS A 25 22.40 4.42 0.96
N PRO A 26 21.66 3.36 1.41
CA PRO A 26 20.32 3.07 0.90
C PRO A 26 19.28 4.16 1.18
N TYR A 27 19.50 4.96 2.20
CA TYR A 27 18.59 6.04 2.64
C TYR A 27 18.97 7.40 2.06
N THR A 28 20.14 7.51 1.39
CA THR A 28 20.70 8.79 0.98
C THR A 28 20.22 9.22 -0.39
N LEU A 29 19.82 10.49 -0.51
CA LEU A 29 19.66 11.23 -1.75
C LEU A 29 20.82 12.23 -1.87
N CYS A 30 21.54 12.20 -2.99
CA CYS A 30 22.70 13.07 -3.26
C CYS A 30 22.47 13.84 -4.56
N ALA A 31 22.65 15.16 -4.55
CA ALA A 31 22.46 15.99 -5.74
C ALA A 31 23.42 15.62 -6.87
N ASP A 32 24.66 15.17 -6.55
CA ASP A 32 25.64 14.75 -7.56
C ASP A 32 25.21 13.47 -8.28
N ASP A 33 24.57 12.53 -7.58
CA ASP A 33 24.00 11.32 -8.18
C ASP A 33 22.92 11.70 -9.22
N PHE A 34 22.04 12.65 -8.91
CA PHE A 34 21.05 13.14 -9.88
C PHE A 34 21.68 13.88 -11.06
N ARG A 35 22.73 14.69 -10.84
CA ARG A 35 23.46 15.33 -11.93
C ARG A 35 24.03 14.32 -12.92
N THR A 36 24.64 13.25 -12.42
CA THR A 36 25.21 12.19 -13.25
C THR A 36 24.16 11.31 -13.92
N MET A 37 22.95 11.20 -13.37
CA MET A 37 21.81 10.55 -14.05
C MET A 37 21.30 11.36 -15.24
N ILE A 38 21.35 12.71 -15.16
CA ILE A 38 20.83 13.60 -16.20
C ILE A 38 21.84 13.79 -17.32
N CYS A 39 23.13 13.86 -16.99
CA CYS A 39 24.20 14.16 -17.93
C CYS A 39 25.48 13.41 -17.53
N ASN A 40 26.12 12.77 -18.52
CA ASN A 40 27.44 12.17 -18.33
C ASN A 40 28.46 13.24 -17.88
N PRO A 41 29.53 12.86 -17.16
CA PRO A 41 30.64 13.77 -16.91
C PRO A 41 31.12 14.43 -18.20
N ILE A 42 31.40 15.72 -18.15
CA ILE A 42 31.84 16.55 -19.29
C ILE A 42 33.33 16.89 -19.13
N LEU A 43 34.01 17.12 -20.24
CA LEU A 43 35.37 17.63 -20.25
C LEU A 43 35.39 19.09 -19.84
N ASP A 44 36.28 19.45 -18.91
CA ASP A 44 36.60 20.83 -18.57
C ASP A 44 37.71 21.40 -19.45
N LEU A 45 38.07 22.66 -19.26
CA LEU A 45 39.12 23.34 -20.04
C LEU A 45 40.53 22.76 -19.83
N ASN A 46 40.73 21.97 -18.79
CA ASN A 46 41.99 21.29 -18.50
C ASN A 46 42.05 19.88 -19.10
N GLY A 47 40.96 19.43 -19.77
CA GLY A 47 40.83 18.09 -20.32
C GLY A 47 40.43 17.02 -19.28
N ASP A 48 40.06 17.40 -18.07
CA ASP A 48 39.60 16.51 -17.04
C ASP A 48 38.06 16.33 -17.08
N LEU A 49 37.59 15.14 -16.74
CA LEU A 49 36.14 14.89 -16.58
C LEU A 49 35.61 15.55 -15.29
N SER A 50 34.46 16.20 -15.39
CA SER A 50 33.81 16.85 -14.25
C SER A 50 32.29 16.67 -14.27
N ILE A 51 31.63 16.73 -13.09
CA ILE A 51 30.16 16.70 -12.99
C ILE A 51 29.62 18.04 -13.48
N SER A 52 28.81 18.01 -14.54
CA SER A 52 28.17 19.20 -15.11
C SER A 52 27.23 19.87 -14.11
N GLN A 53 27.38 21.18 -13.95
CA GLN A 53 26.47 22.02 -13.15
C GLN A 53 25.36 22.67 -14.00
N GLN A 54 25.36 22.49 -15.31
CA GLN A 54 24.40 23.13 -16.21
C GLN A 54 22.94 22.72 -15.94
N ASN A 55 22.74 21.49 -15.47
CA ASN A 55 21.41 20.94 -15.16
C ASN A 55 21.08 20.97 -13.67
N ASP A 56 21.74 21.82 -12.86
CA ASP A 56 21.60 21.87 -11.41
C ASP A 56 20.14 22.02 -10.96
N ARG A 57 19.37 22.90 -11.60
CA ARG A 57 17.94 23.10 -11.31
C ARG A 57 17.13 21.82 -11.53
N ILE A 58 17.42 21.06 -12.57
CA ILE A 58 16.69 19.80 -12.88
C ILE A 58 17.05 18.74 -11.83
N ALA A 59 18.34 18.60 -11.50
CA ALA A 59 18.82 17.67 -10.50
C ALA A 59 18.18 17.91 -9.12
N TRP A 60 18.10 19.16 -8.68
CA TRP A 60 17.42 19.51 -7.42
C TRP A 60 15.91 19.29 -7.47
N ASN A 61 15.25 19.58 -8.57
CA ASN A 61 13.81 19.29 -8.70
C ASN A 61 13.55 17.77 -8.62
N MET A 62 14.35 16.95 -9.29
CA MET A 62 14.23 15.49 -9.21
C MET A 62 14.50 14.97 -7.78
N LEU A 63 15.53 15.49 -7.11
CA LEU A 63 15.82 15.14 -5.71
C LEU A 63 14.63 15.47 -4.81
N LEU A 64 14.03 16.67 -4.94
CA LEU A 64 12.87 17.07 -4.14
C LEU A 64 11.64 16.23 -4.45
N GLN A 65 11.40 15.85 -5.70
CA GLN A 65 10.32 14.92 -6.06
C GLN A 65 10.53 13.53 -5.44
N CYS A 66 11.75 12.98 -5.51
CA CYS A 66 12.08 11.72 -4.84
C CYS A 66 11.93 11.81 -3.32
N LEU A 67 12.33 12.93 -2.73
CA LEU A 67 12.15 13.18 -1.31
C LEU A 67 10.67 13.21 -0.94
N GLU A 68 9.84 13.88 -1.72
CA GLU A 68 8.40 13.95 -1.50
C GLU A 68 7.75 12.57 -1.56
N GLU A 69 8.09 11.73 -2.55
CA GLU A 69 7.57 10.35 -2.64
C GLU A 69 7.99 9.50 -1.42
N ARG A 70 9.24 9.64 -0.94
CA ARG A 70 9.68 9.01 0.31
C ARG A 70 8.91 9.53 1.52
N MET A 71 8.65 10.84 1.58
CA MET A 71 7.90 11.46 2.68
C MET A 71 6.43 11.01 2.72
N LYS A 72 5.78 10.79 1.58
CA LYS A 72 4.44 10.21 1.51
C LYS A 72 4.35 8.85 2.20
N ARG A 73 5.38 8.04 2.06
CA ARG A 73 5.49 6.71 2.70
C ARG A 73 5.97 6.76 4.15
N GLY A 74 6.52 7.90 4.56
CA GLY A 74 7.14 8.06 5.88
C GLY A 74 8.53 7.42 5.98
N ASP A 75 9.27 7.34 4.87
CA ASP A 75 10.59 6.73 4.81
C ASP A 75 11.65 7.64 5.44
N PHE A 76 12.58 7.06 6.22
CA PHE A 76 13.79 7.74 6.67
C PHE A 76 14.62 8.17 5.46
N THR A 77 15.03 9.43 5.42
CA THR A 77 15.83 9.94 4.29
C THR A 77 16.99 10.79 4.79
N VAL A 78 18.14 10.59 4.16
CA VAL A 78 19.36 11.39 4.36
C VAL A 78 19.58 12.22 3.10
N ILE A 79 19.87 13.52 3.26
CA ILE A 79 20.27 14.38 2.15
C ILE A 79 21.77 14.70 2.27
N ASP A 80 22.55 14.20 1.30
CA ASP A 80 23.96 14.54 1.17
C ASP A 80 24.13 15.77 0.29
N ALA A 81 24.32 16.92 0.95
CA ALA A 81 24.64 18.20 0.34
C ALA A 81 25.45 19.06 1.31
N THR A 82 25.89 20.23 0.85
CA THR A 82 26.68 21.13 1.70
C THR A 82 25.85 21.84 2.77
N HIS A 83 24.59 22.15 2.47
CA HIS A 83 23.67 22.89 3.34
C HIS A 83 24.31 24.14 3.98
N SER A 84 25.12 24.86 3.18
CA SER A 84 25.97 25.95 3.66
C SER A 84 25.20 27.19 4.12
N THR A 85 23.95 27.33 3.72
CA THR A 85 23.09 28.48 4.08
C THR A 85 21.79 28.04 4.73
N GLN A 86 21.18 28.91 5.54
CA GLN A 86 19.86 28.68 6.13
C GLN A 86 18.77 28.49 5.06
N LYS A 87 18.87 29.19 3.92
CA LYS A 87 17.92 29.07 2.81
C LYS A 87 17.90 27.64 2.24
N MET A 88 19.04 26.98 2.10
CA MET A 88 19.11 25.60 1.62
C MET A 88 18.37 24.64 2.56
N VAL A 89 18.51 24.82 3.87
CA VAL A 89 17.78 24.02 4.87
C VAL A 89 16.28 24.33 4.87
N ALA A 90 15.92 25.62 4.70
CA ALA A 90 14.53 26.07 4.67
C ALA A 90 13.71 25.44 3.53
N ASN A 91 14.35 25.06 2.41
CA ASN A 91 13.68 24.42 1.26
C ASN A 91 12.97 23.11 1.62
N TYR A 92 13.40 22.42 2.68
CA TYR A 92 12.80 21.17 3.12
C TYR A 92 11.64 21.35 4.12
N LYS A 93 11.52 22.53 4.75
CA LYS A 93 10.55 22.75 5.85
C LYS A 93 9.11 22.60 5.40
N ALA A 94 8.76 23.15 4.24
CA ALA A 94 7.40 23.06 3.75
C ALA A 94 6.94 21.59 3.55
N LEU A 95 7.82 20.76 2.99
CA LEU A 95 7.57 19.32 2.84
C LEU A 95 7.56 18.61 4.21
N ALA A 96 8.50 18.94 5.09
CA ALA A 96 8.56 18.35 6.42
C ALA A 96 7.31 18.66 7.24
N ASP A 97 6.80 19.90 7.20
CA ASP A 97 5.58 20.30 7.88
C ASP A 97 4.34 19.60 7.29
N MET A 98 4.29 19.48 5.95
CA MET A 98 3.18 18.81 5.25
C MET A 98 3.08 17.33 5.61
N TYR A 99 4.23 16.63 5.68
CA TYR A 99 4.29 15.19 5.93
C TYR A 99 4.68 14.83 7.38
N LYS A 100 4.66 15.80 8.31
CA LYS A 100 4.94 15.61 9.75
C LYS A 100 6.35 15.08 10.04
N TYR A 101 7.38 15.54 9.29
CA TYR A 101 8.76 15.13 9.46
C TYR A 101 9.49 16.00 10.47
N THR A 102 10.34 15.35 11.29
CA THR A 102 11.35 16.05 12.09
C THR A 102 12.63 16.14 11.28
N ILE A 103 13.20 17.35 11.19
CA ILE A 103 14.47 17.59 10.49
C ILE A 103 15.61 17.55 11.51
N PHE A 104 16.54 16.62 11.31
CA PHE A 104 17.80 16.55 12.02
C PHE A 104 18.95 17.03 11.13
N VAL A 105 19.98 17.58 11.75
CA VAL A 105 21.18 18.04 11.04
C VAL A 105 22.42 17.51 11.77
N LYS A 106 23.21 16.70 11.05
CA LYS A 106 24.59 16.39 11.42
C LYS A 106 25.51 17.43 10.81
N GLU A 107 26.17 18.21 11.68
CA GLU A 107 27.10 19.26 11.26
C GLU A 107 28.53 18.78 11.35
N PHE A 108 29.29 18.97 10.27
CA PHE A 108 30.72 18.64 10.20
C PHE A 108 31.53 19.93 10.25
N LYS A 109 32.18 20.21 11.37
CA LYS A 109 33.02 21.41 11.59
C LYS A 109 34.41 21.10 12.12
N ASN A 110 34.71 19.83 12.46
CA ASN A 110 35.89 19.43 13.18
C ASN A 110 37.11 19.08 12.28
N VAL A 111 37.02 19.35 10.98
CA VAL A 111 38.06 19.06 9.99
C VAL A 111 38.57 20.41 9.46
N SER A 112 39.87 20.58 9.37
CA SER A 112 40.46 21.84 8.88
C SER A 112 40.22 22.06 7.39
N LEU A 113 40.32 23.31 6.96
CA LEU A 113 40.22 23.64 5.53
C LEU A 113 41.31 22.94 4.71
N GLU A 114 42.53 22.92 5.23
CA GLU A 114 43.69 22.27 4.59
C GLU A 114 43.41 20.79 4.36
N GLU A 115 42.86 20.11 5.34
CA GLU A 115 42.51 18.71 5.23
C GLU A 115 41.38 18.48 4.22
N CYS A 116 40.37 19.36 4.18
CA CYS A 116 39.31 19.31 3.15
C CYS A 116 39.90 19.44 1.74
N LEU A 117 40.86 20.36 1.53
CA LEU A 117 41.53 20.56 0.25
C LEU A 117 42.41 19.34 -0.12
N GLN A 118 43.15 18.79 0.85
CA GLN A 118 43.96 17.58 0.64
C GLN A 118 43.09 16.39 0.25
N ARG A 119 42.00 16.13 0.94
CA ARG A 119 41.06 15.08 0.65
C ARG A 119 40.38 15.27 -0.73
N ASN A 120 40.09 16.53 -1.12
CA ASN A 120 39.54 16.84 -2.42
C ASN A 120 40.50 16.47 -3.56
N ARG A 121 41.80 16.67 -3.39
CA ARG A 121 42.84 16.28 -4.38
C ARG A 121 42.97 14.77 -4.54
N GLN A 122 42.52 13.97 -3.55
CA GLN A 122 42.52 12.50 -3.58
C GLN A 122 41.22 11.89 -4.13
N ARG A 123 40.21 12.72 -4.44
CA ARG A 123 38.94 12.24 -5.00
C ARG A 123 39.10 11.80 -6.44
N ASP A 124 38.15 10.96 -6.90
CA ASP A 124 37.98 10.69 -8.33
C ASP A 124 37.95 12.00 -9.11
N ARG A 125 38.71 12.08 -10.23
CA ARG A 125 38.89 13.34 -10.95
C ARG A 125 37.57 14.01 -11.32
N TYR A 126 36.56 13.24 -11.74
CA TYR A 126 35.26 13.80 -12.10
C TYR A 126 34.46 14.38 -10.92
N LYS A 127 34.86 14.08 -9.68
CA LYS A 127 34.30 14.64 -8.43
C LYS A 127 35.14 15.76 -7.84
N PHE A 128 36.22 16.14 -8.48
CA PHE A 128 37.07 17.23 -8.05
C PHE A 128 36.28 18.56 -8.04
N VAL A 129 36.44 19.33 -7.01
CA VAL A 129 35.80 20.64 -6.85
C VAL A 129 36.85 21.74 -6.80
N PRO A 130 36.68 22.87 -7.51
CA PRO A 130 37.60 24.00 -7.45
C PRO A 130 37.85 24.47 -5.98
N GLU A 131 39.11 24.67 -5.61
CA GLU A 131 39.49 24.99 -4.24
C GLU A 131 38.80 26.25 -3.69
N ASP A 132 38.58 27.26 -4.54
CA ASP A 132 37.89 28.48 -4.13
C ASP A 132 36.40 28.24 -3.79
N ALA A 133 35.75 27.24 -4.41
CA ALA A 133 34.41 26.86 -4.04
C ALA A 133 34.38 26.16 -2.68
N ILE A 134 35.39 25.32 -2.39
CA ILE A 134 35.54 24.68 -1.08
C ILE A 134 35.79 25.74 0.02
N LYS A 135 36.71 26.66 -0.20
CA LYS A 135 37.04 27.77 0.74
C LYS A 135 35.77 28.57 1.07
N ARG A 136 35.05 29.03 0.04
CA ARG A 136 33.80 29.79 0.22
C ARG A 136 32.75 29.00 1.02
N CYS A 137 32.53 27.73 0.64
CA CYS A 137 31.58 26.87 1.33
C CYS A 137 31.96 26.62 2.78
N TYR A 138 33.26 26.36 3.03
CA TYR A 138 33.79 26.15 4.38
C TYR A 138 33.55 27.38 5.26
N THR A 139 33.94 28.57 4.82
CA THR A 139 33.71 29.83 5.55
C THR A 139 32.25 30.07 5.86
N LEU A 140 31.39 29.93 4.84
CA LEU A 140 29.93 30.08 5.03
C LEU A 140 29.37 29.13 6.10
N ILE A 141 29.84 27.90 6.16
CA ILE A 141 29.38 26.93 7.18
C ILE A 141 29.86 27.31 8.58
N GLN A 142 31.08 27.82 8.69
CA GLN A 142 31.61 28.25 9.98
C GLN A 142 30.85 29.48 10.55
N GLU A 143 30.47 30.41 9.68
CA GLU A 143 29.84 31.68 10.04
C GLU A 143 28.29 31.59 10.12
N THR A 144 27.65 30.61 9.45
CA THR A 144 26.21 30.53 9.39
C THR A 144 25.66 29.60 10.47
N GLU A 145 24.78 30.11 11.31
CA GLU A 145 24.03 29.32 12.28
C GLU A 145 22.97 28.43 11.59
N LEU A 146 22.54 27.36 12.28
CA LEU A 146 21.48 26.50 11.85
C LEU A 146 20.11 27.22 11.85
N SER A 147 19.24 26.86 10.92
CA SER A 147 17.88 27.38 10.88
C SER A 147 17.09 26.98 12.13
N LYS A 148 16.25 27.87 12.64
CA LYS A 148 15.31 27.52 13.72
C LYS A 148 14.40 26.36 13.31
N GLY A 149 14.08 25.48 14.26
CA GLY A 149 13.18 24.35 14.06
C GLY A 149 13.82 23.09 13.47
N VAL A 150 15.16 23.03 13.36
CA VAL A 150 15.92 21.80 13.11
C VAL A 150 16.59 21.31 14.39
N LYS A 151 16.81 19.99 14.48
CA LYS A 151 17.49 19.36 15.62
C LYS A 151 18.94 19.05 15.25
N LYS A 152 19.90 19.60 16.00
CA LYS A 152 21.30 19.24 15.81
C LYS A 152 21.58 17.91 16.50
N ILE A 153 22.37 17.05 15.83
CA ILE A 153 22.88 15.79 16.38
C ILE A 153 24.38 15.67 16.13
N ASP A 154 25.05 14.99 17.02
CA ASP A 154 26.45 14.62 16.88
C ASP A 154 26.60 13.16 16.43
N ASP A 155 25.69 12.28 16.82
CA ASP A 155 25.64 10.88 16.39
C ASP A 155 24.22 10.45 15.96
N ILE A 156 24.14 9.48 15.05
CA ILE A 156 22.85 9.01 14.53
C ILE A 156 21.99 8.30 15.59
N SER A 157 22.60 7.75 16.64
CA SER A 157 21.88 7.14 17.75
C SER A 157 21.02 8.13 18.53
N GLU A 158 21.38 9.42 18.51
CA GLU A 158 20.58 10.47 19.14
C GLU A 158 19.20 10.64 18.51
N ILE A 159 19.04 10.24 17.24
CA ILE A 159 17.72 10.25 16.57
C ILE A 159 16.77 9.25 17.23
N ASP A 160 17.24 8.04 17.51
CA ASP A 160 16.40 7.03 18.17
C ASP A 160 16.06 7.46 19.60
N ASN A 161 17.06 7.94 20.35
CA ASN A 161 16.87 8.44 21.71
C ASN A 161 15.89 9.62 21.78
N PHE A 162 15.89 10.50 20.76
CA PHE A 162 14.94 11.62 20.68
C PHE A 162 13.49 11.17 20.64
N TYR A 163 13.22 9.98 20.10
CA TYR A 163 11.85 9.45 19.96
C TYR A 163 11.38 8.61 21.15
N ILE A 164 12.25 8.35 22.13
CA ILE A 164 11.90 7.57 23.33
C ILE A 164 11.59 8.54 24.46
N ASP A 165 10.32 8.69 24.79
CA ASP A 165 9.88 9.54 25.90
C ASP A 165 10.06 8.82 27.25
N ASP A 166 10.61 9.48 28.26
CA ASP A 166 10.54 9.01 29.64
C ASP A 166 9.17 9.35 30.23
N VAL A 167 8.39 8.30 30.57
CA VAL A 167 7.03 8.45 31.08
C VAL A 167 6.89 8.03 32.55
N ASN A 168 8.00 7.89 33.29
CA ASN A 168 8.02 7.48 34.71
C ASN A 168 7.30 8.45 35.66
N LYS A 169 6.92 9.64 35.18
CA LYS A 169 6.06 10.58 35.94
C LYS A 169 4.64 10.08 36.11
N TYR A 170 4.15 9.13 35.28
CA TYR A 170 2.84 8.54 35.41
C TYR A 170 2.87 7.35 36.36
N GLU A 171 1.75 7.08 37.03
CA GLU A 171 1.59 5.92 37.90
C GLU A 171 1.41 4.63 37.11
N LYS A 172 0.72 4.74 35.97
CA LYS A 172 0.47 3.63 35.04
C LYS A 172 0.36 4.11 33.59
N VAL A 173 0.57 3.19 32.65
CA VAL A 173 0.34 3.39 31.22
C VAL A 173 -0.75 2.43 30.77
N VAL A 174 -1.76 2.94 30.07
CA VAL A 174 -2.84 2.14 29.47
C VAL A 174 -2.72 2.25 27.95
N VAL A 175 -2.51 1.10 27.29
CA VAL A 175 -2.44 1.01 25.81
C VAL A 175 -3.70 0.33 25.32
N VAL A 176 -4.43 0.97 24.41
CA VAL A 176 -5.75 0.55 23.94
C VAL A 176 -5.67 0.12 22.49
N GLY A 177 -6.19 -1.06 22.18
CA GLY A 177 -6.29 -1.61 20.83
C GLY A 177 -7.29 -0.87 19.93
N ASP A 178 -7.64 -1.50 18.83
CA ASP A 178 -8.54 -0.95 17.80
C ASP A 178 -9.93 -0.70 18.36
N ILE A 179 -10.55 0.44 17.99
CA ILE A 179 -11.83 0.90 18.56
C ILE A 179 -12.98 0.70 17.56
N HIS A 180 -12.75 1.00 16.29
CA HIS A 180 -13.70 0.81 15.21
C HIS A 180 -15.14 1.26 15.55
N SER A 181 -15.30 2.53 15.94
CA SER A 181 -16.63 3.11 16.24
C SER A 181 -17.44 2.38 17.34
N CYS A 182 -16.76 1.77 18.32
CA CYS A 182 -17.40 1.14 19.49
C CYS A 182 -17.30 2.05 20.71
N ASN A 183 -17.97 3.21 20.66
CA ASN A 183 -17.89 4.27 21.67
C ASN A 183 -18.37 3.84 23.07
N THR A 184 -19.42 3.02 23.15
CA THR A 184 -19.97 2.55 24.43
C THR A 184 -18.95 1.67 25.16
N VAL A 185 -18.28 0.77 24.44
CA VAL A 185 -17.23 -0.10 25.01
C VAL A 185 -16.02 0.72 25.46
N LEU A 186 -15.61 1.68 24.61
CA LEU A 186 -14.56 2.64 24.94
C LEU A 186 -14.92 3.45 26.21
N GLY A 187 -16.19 3.85 26.33
CA GLY A 187 -16.70 4.56 27.51
C GLY A 187 -16.51 3.75 28.80
N LYS A 188 -16.88 2.47 28.80
CA LYS A 188 -16.70 1.56 29.94
C LYS A 188 -15.23 1.45 30.36
N MET A 189 -14.33 1.26 29.40
CA MET A 189 -12.88 1.21 29.66
C MET A 189 -12.37 2.51 30.31
N LEU A 190 -12.84 3.67 29.80
CA LEU A 190 -12.44 4.96 30.36
C LEU A 190 -13.00 5.17 31.76
N GLU A 191 -14.21 4.71 32.07
CA GLU A 191 -14.80 4.78 33.44
C GLU A 191 -13.97 3.96 34.44
N GLU A 192 -13.43 2.80 34.03
CA GLU A 192 -12.60 1.95 34.88
C GLU A 192 -11.18 2.51 35.10
N GLU A 193 -10.56 3.05 34.04
CA GLU A 193 -9.11 3.32 34.02
C GLU A 193 -8.74 4.81 34.06
N TRP A 194 -9.72 5.72 33.80
CA TRP A 194 -9.41 7.15 33.67
C TRP A 194 -8.88 7.76 34.96
N ASN A 195 -7.65 8.26 34.88
CA ASN A 195 -7.01 9.02 35.95
C ASN A 195 -6.03 10.02 35.28
N GLU A 196 -5.86 11.22 35.85
CA GLU A 196 -4.93 12.22 35.35
C GLU A 196 -3.46 11.79 35.44
N ASN A 197 -3.13 10.90 36.40
CA ASN A 197 -1.81 10.30 36.56
C ASN A 197 -1.57 9.07 35.65
N THR A 198 -2.52 8.74 34.78
CA THR A 198 -2.42 7.63 33.81
C THR A 198 -2.10 8.18 32.43
N LEU A 199 -1.08 7.62 31.75
CA LEU A 199 -0.84 7.86 30.34
C LEU A 199 -1.68 6.90 29.50
N PHE A 200 -2.52 7.43 28.60
CA PHE A 200 -3.29 6.64 27.66
C PHE A 200 -2.66 6.69 26.27
N ILE A 201 -2.50 5.54 25.63
CA ILE A 201 -2.00 5.39 24.28
C ILE A 201 -3.01 4.58 23.48
N PHE A 202 -3.56 5.14 22.41
CA PHE A 202 -4.53 4.48 21.54
C PHE A 202 -3.84 4.11 20.24
N LEU A 203 -3.98 2.85 19.80
CA LEU A 203 -3.20 2.29 18.69
C LEU A 203 -3.72 2.64 17.29
N GLY A 204 -4.87 3.32 17.16
CA GLY A 204 -5.44 3.73 15.87
C GLY A 204 -6.77 3.04 15.57
N ASP A 205 -7.21 3.14 14.33
CA ASP A 205 -8.46 2.60 13.80
C ASP A 205 -9.68 2.99 14.67
N TYR A 206 -9.87 4.31 14.81
CA TYR A 206 -10.95 4.85 15.65
C TYR A 206 -12.32 4.71 15.02
N LEU A 207 -12.39 4.80 13.69
CA LEU A 207 -13.63 4.79 12.92
C LEU A 207 -13.75 3.57 12.03
N ASP A 208 -14.83 3.51 11.28
CA ASP A 208 -15.22 2.42 10.40
C ASP A 208 -15.73 1.15 11.12
N ARG A 209 -16.50 0.36 10.39
CA ARG A 209 -17.02 -0.95 10.76
C ARG A 209 -18.06 -0.96 11.87
N GLY A 210 -17.82 -0.31 13.00
CA GLY A 210 -18.76 -0.26 14.14
C GLY A 210 -19.97 0.64 13.89
N LEU A 211 -20.75 0.94 14.93
CA LEU A 211 -22.04 1.61 14.81
C LEU A 211 -22.05 3.08 15.27
N GLU A 212 -21.11 3.47 16.15
CA GLU A 212 -21.15 4.71 16.91
C GLU A 212 -20.10 5.72 16.39
N HIS A 213 -20.13 6.02 15.06
CA HIS A 213 -19.10 6.82 14.40
C HIS A 213 -18.99 8.25 14.94
N THR A 214 -20.13 8.91 15.11
CA THR A 214 -20.18 10.34 15.51
C THR A 214 -19.71 10.51 16.95
N GLU A 215 -20.18 9.65 17.84
CA GLU A 215 -19.84 9.66 19.26
C GLU A 215 -18.36 9.34 19.46
N THR A 216 -17.86 8.32 18.75
CA THR A 216 -16.43 7.95 18.79
C THR A 216 -15.56 9.09 18.30
N LEU A 217 -15.88 9.70 17.15
CA LEU A 217 -15.10 10.81 16.62
C LEU A 217 -15.06 12.00 17.59
N LYS A 218 -16.19 12.39 18.14
CA LYS A 218 -16.28 13.48 19.15
C LYS A 218 -15.43 13.17 20.38
N ARG A 219 -15.51 11.94 20.91
CA ARG A 219 -14.72 11.50 22.06
C ARG A 219 -13.22 11.52 21.75
N MET A 220 -12.80 10.97 20.61
CA MET A 220 -11.39 10.94 20.23
C MET A 220 -10.84 12.35 19.98
N MET A 221 -11.62 13.25 19.37
CA MET A 221 -11.27 14.67 19.25
C MET A 221 -11.10 15.36 20.60
N TYR A 222 -11.95 15.05 21.58
CA TYR A 222 -11.84 15.55 22.95
C TYR A 222 -10.57 15.01 23.62
N LEU A 223 -10.38 13.69 23.60
CA LEU A 223 -9.21 13.02 24.18
C LEU A 223 -7.90 13.51 23.57
N SER A 224 -7.87 13.80 22.28
CA SER A 224 -6.68 14.32 21.58
C SER A 224 -6.14 15.64 22.15
N LYS A 225 -6.91 16.34 22.97
CA LYS A 225 -6.54 17.61 23.60
C LYS A 225 -5.95 17.42 25.00
N LYS A 226 -6.03 16.20 25.55
CA LYS A 226 -5.55 15.89 26.91
C LYS A 226 -4.03 15.68 26.91
N PRO A 227 -3.29 16.20 27.90
CA PRO A 227 -1.83 16.09 27.94
C PRO A 227 -1.33 14.67 28.23
N ASN A 228 -2.17 13.82 28.82
CA ASN A 228 -1.89 12.44 29.17
C ASN A 228 -2.47 11.43 28.14
N VAL A 229 -2.76 11.88 26.91
CA VAL A 229 -3.32 11.04 25.85
C VAL A 229 -2.44 11.13 24.60
N ILE A 230 -2.04 9.97 24.10
CA ILE A 230 -1.33 9.79 22.83
C ILE A 230 -2.24 8.99 21.88
N LEU A 231 -2.43 9.50 20.68
CA LEU A 231 -3.22 8.85 19.65
C LEU A 231 -2.32 8.46 18.48
N LEU A 232 -2.35 7.19 18.09
CA LEU A 232 -1.65 6.71 16.91
C LEU A 232 -2.57 6.75 15.68
N GLU A 233 -1.98 6.73 14.52
CA GLU A 233 -2.61 6.71 13.22
C GLU A 233 -2.79 5.25 12.79
N GLY A 234 -4.04 4.80 12.63
CA GLY A 234 -4.36 3.50 12.06
C GLY A 234 -4.45 3.55 10.53
N ASN A 235 -4.57 2.39 9.89
CA ASN A 235 -4.68 2.32 8.44
C ASN A 235 -6.01 2.90 7.91
N HIS A 236 -7.06 2.95 8.72
CA HIS A 236 -8.33 3.59 8.39
C HIS A 236 -8.21 5.12 8.38
N GLU A 237 -7.45 5.71 9.31
CA GLU A 237 -7.16 7.14 9.32
C GLU A 237 -6.18 7.53 8.21
N TYR A 238 -5.13 6.74 7.98
CA TYR A 238 -4.08 7.01 6.98
C TYR A 238 -4.59 7.00 5.54
N GLY A 239 -5.65 6.26 5.26
CA GLY A 239 -6.24 6.09 3.93
C GLY A 239 -7.47 6.94 3.68
N ASN A 240 -8.65 6.33 3.79
CA ASN A 240 -9.93 6.92 3.40
C ASN A 240 -10.28 8.18 4.19
N PHE A 241 -10.06 8.18 5.51
CA PHE A 241 -10.46 9.29 6.37
C PHE A 241 -9.75 10.59 6.01
N ILE A 242 -8.40 10.59 5.95
CA ILE A 242 -7.66 11.82 5.62
C ILE A 242 -7.88 12.28 4.19
N ASN A 243 -8.05 11.36 3.24
CA ASN A 243 -8.32 11.70 1.85
C ASN A 243 -9.69 12.39 1.72
N TRP A 244 -10.71 11.91 2.43
CA TRP A 244 -12.02 12.56 2.50
C TRP A 244 -11.93 13.94 3.16
N CYS A 245 -11.26 14.06 4.30
CA CYS A 245 -11.10 15.33 5.02
C CYS A 245 -10.39 16.40 4.18
N GLN A 246 -9.49 16.01 3.29
CA GLN A 246 -8.68 16.92 2.46
C GLN A 246 -9.24 17.12 1.05
N ASN A 247 -10.39 16.54 0.72
CA ASN A 247 -10.98 16.59 -0.63
C ASN A 247 -9.97 16.18 -1.72
N ARG A 248 -9.13 15.16 -1.42
CA ARG A 248 -8.13 14.70 -2.38
C ARG A 248 -8.78 14.01 -3.56
N ASP A 249 -8.29 14.29 -4.77
CA ASP A 249 -8.69 13.59 -6.00
C ASP A 249 -8.05 12.18 -6.06
N VAL A 250 -8.49 11.32 -5.14
CA VAL A 250 -8.08 9.91 -5.07
C VAL A 250 -9.31 9.05 -4.80
N ARG A 251 -9.25 7.79 -5.23
CA ARG A 251 -10.35 6.86 -5.01
C ARG A 251 -10.54 6.59 -3.51
N ILE A 252 -11.65 7.05 -2.96
CA ILE A 252 -12.10 6.72 -1.60
C ILE A 252 -12.99 5.48 -1.67
N SER A 253 -12.90 4.60 -0.68
CA SER A 253 -13.71 3.39 -0.58
C SER A 253 -15.20 3.75 -0.52
N LYS A 254 -16.03 3.14 -1.39
CA LYS A 254 -17.49 3.28 -1.33
C LYS A 254 -18.04 2.86 0.04
N LYS A 255 -17.45 1.84 0.64
CA LYS A 255 -17.82 1.37 1.97
C LYS A 255 -17.65 2.47 3.00
N PHE A 256 -16.48 3.12 3.03
CA PHE A 256 -16.21 4.24 3.92
C PHE A 256 -17.21 5.38 3.74
N LEU A 257 -17.55 5.72 2.49
CA LEU A 257 -18.51 6.80 2.21
C LEU A 257 -19.92 6.46 2.70
N LEU A 258 -20.39 5.24 2.47
CA LEU A 258 -21.76 4.83 2.76
C LEU A 258 -21.96 4.44 4.26
N GLU A 259 -20.96 3.90 4.90
CA GLU A 259 -21.07 3.48 6.31
C GLU A 259 -20.60 4.60 7.25
N THR A 260 -19.40 5.14 7.06
CA THR A 260 -18.78 6.08 7.99
C THR A 260 -19.18 7.52 7.69
N VAL A 261 -18.92 7.99 6.46
CA VAL A 261 -19.19 9.40 6.11
C VAL A 261 -20.68 9.71 6.20
N ALA A 262 -21.55 8.87 5.65
CA ALA A 262 -22.99 9.07 5.69
C ALA A 262 -23.51 9.23 7.14
N LYS A 263 -22.95 8.49 8.10
CA LYS A 263 -23.30 8.63 9.51
C LYS A 263 -22.71 9.88 10.17
N LEU A 264 -21.46 10.21 9.83
CA LEU A 264 -20.79 11.41 10.35
C LEU A 264 -21.47 12.71 9.87
N THR A 265 -22.06 12.69 8.68
CA THR A 265 -22.65 13.87 8.03
C THR A 265 -24.19 13.82 8.00
N GLU A 266 -24.80 12.89 8.75
CA GLU A 266 -26.25 12.76 8.84
C GLU A 266 -26.89 14.07 9.32
N ASN A 267 -27.83 14.61 8.57
CA ASN A 267 -28.52 15.89 8.82
C ASN A 267 -27.62 17.16 8.75
N MET A 268 -26.45 17.11 8.12
CA MET A 268 -25.59 18.27 7.90
C MET A 268 -25.77 18.84 6.51
N ASN A 269 -25.72 20.16 6.40
CA ASN A 269 -25.56 20.83 5.11
C ASN A 269 -24.10 20.89 4.68
N ASP A 270 -23.81 21.35 3.46
CA ASP A 270 -22.46 21.36 2.88
C ASP A 270 -21.45 22.20 3.69
N ASP A 271 -21.87 23.33 4.26
CA ASP A 271 -21.01 24.19 5.09
C ASP A 271 -20.64 23.48 6.41
N GLU A 272 -21.57 22.78 7.03
CA GLU A 272 -21.36 22.00 8.24
C GLU A 272 -20.43 20.82 7.98
N VAL A 273 -20.56 20.18 6.82
CA VAL A 273 -19.65 19.09 6.39
C VAL A 273 -18.22 19.62 6.20
N GLU A 274 -18.04 20.79 5.57
CA GLU A 274 -16.70 21.37 5.40
C GLU A 274 -16.10 21.83 6.75
N GLU A 275 -16.89 22.33 7.69
CA GLU A 275 -16.40 22.63 9.04
C GLU A 275 -16.01 21.36 9.80
N LEU A 276 -16.80 20.27 9.69
CA LEU A 276 -16.45 18.97 10.23
C LEU A 276 -15.12 18.46 9.65
N LYS A 277 -14.94 18.51 8.33
CA LYS A 277 -13.68 18.12 7.66
C LYS A 277 -12.50 18.95 8.17
N LYS A 278 -12.69 20.25 8.41
CA LYS A 278 -11.66 21.11 8.97
C LYS A 278 -11.26 20.67 10.39
N GLN A 279 -12.22 20.34 11.23
CA GLN A 279 -11.98 19.80 12.57
C GLN A 279 -11.27 18.44 12.49
N CYS A 280 -11.67 17.57 11.57
CA CYS A 280 -11.03 16.29 11.30
C CYS A 280 -9.57 16.46 10.85
N ARG A 281 -9.25 17.46 10.02
CA ARG A 281 -7.86 17.79 9.64
C ARG A 281 -7.01 18.22 10.83
N VAL A 282 -7.59 19.00 11.76
CA VAL A 282 -6.89 19.39 13.02
C VAL A 282 -6.66 18.19 13.90
N PHE A 283 -7.67 17.32 14.05
CA PHE A 283 -7.55 16.05 14.78
C PHE A 283 -6.46 15.17 14.19
N TYR A 284 -6.49 14.91 12.87
CA TYR A 284 -5.51 14.07 12.19
C TYR A 284 -4.06 14.55 12.37
N LYS A 285 -3.84 15.87 12.43
CA LYS A 285 -2.50 16.42 12.68
C LYS A 285 -1.92 16.02 14.04
N ARG A 286 -2.75 15.65 15.00
CA ARG A 286 -2.34 15.21 16.34
C ARG A 286 -1.99 13.73 16.41
N LEU A 287 -2.42 12.93 15.44
CA LEU A 287 -2.11 11.50 15.38
C LEU A 287 -0.62 11.30 15.10
N ARG A 288 0.00 10.37 15.81
CA ARG A 288 1.40 9.96 15.62
C ARG A 288 1.44 8.63 14.86
N GLN A 289 2.47 8.36 14.08
CA GLN A 289 2.65 7.07 13.40
C GLN A 289 3.09 5.95 14.33
N ALA A 290 3.75 6.28 15.42
CA ALA A 290 4.18 5.37 16.47
C ALA A 290 4.49 6.17 17.73
N TYR A 291 4.63 5.48 18.85
CA TYR A 291 5.07 6.08 20.10
C TYR A 291 6.01 5.13 20.85
N ALA A 292 7.24 5.57 21.08
CA ALA A 292 8.22 4.84 21.87
C ALA A 292 8.39 5.53 23.22
N PHE A 293 8.46 4.73 24.29
CA PHE A 293 8.60 5.25 25.64
C PHE A 293 9.37 4.30 26.55
N ASN A 294 10.00 4.87 27.57
CA ASN A 294 10.59 4.13 28.68
C ASN A 294 9.68 4.24 29.89
N PHE A 295 9.32 3.10 30.46
CA PHE A 295 8.60 3.02 31.73
C PHE A 295 9.22 1.94 32.61
N ASN A 296 9.63 2.32 33.82
CA ASN A 296 10.29 1.46 34.80
C ASN A 296 11.47 0.66 34.21
N GLY A 297 12.31 1.33 33.41
CA GLY A 297 13.52 0.75 32.81
C GLY A 297 13.28 -0.13 31.57
N VAL A 298 12.03 -0.34 31.14
CA VAL A 298 11.68 -1.10 29.94
C VAL A 298 11.29 -0.15 28.80
N ASN A 299 11.87 -0.36 27.62
CA ASN A 299 11.49 0.37 26.42
C ASN A 299 10.33 -0.31 25.71
N TYR A 300 9.27 0.45 25.46
CA TYR A 300 8.09 0.02 24.72
C TYR A 300 7.97 0.75 23.39
N LEU A 301 7.47 0.06 22.37
CA LEU A 301 7.16 0.65 21.08
C LEU A 301 5.71 0.33 20.71
N CYS A 302 4.87 1.35 20.68
CA CYS A 302 3.50 1.25 20.19
C CYS A 302 3.44 1.61 18.70
N THR A 303 2.90 0.70 17.88
CA THR A 303 2.55 0.91 16.47
C THR A 303 1.14 0.40 16.23
N HIS A 304 0.49 0.81 15.12
CA HIS A 304 -0.82 0.25 14.82
C HIS A 304 -0.74 -1.23 14.40
N ALA A 305 0.15 -1.57 13.46
CA ALA A 305 0.07 -2.87 12.77
C ALA A 305 1.15 -3.92 13.16
N GLY A 306 2.03 -3.62 14.11
CA GLY A 306 3.14 -4.50 14.47
C GLY A 306 4.21 -4.62 13.39
N LEU A 307 5.41 -5.00 13.81
CA LEU A 307 6.59 -5.08 12.96
C LEU A 307 7.29 -6.43 13.13
N PRO A 308 7.87 -7.02 12.08
CA PRO A 308 8.64 -8.25 12.17
C PRO A 308 10.01 -8.04 12.82
N SER A 309 10.55 -6.81 12.79
CA SER A 309 11.77 -6.40 13.49
C SER A 309 11.89 -4.88 13.56
N VAL A 310 12.69 -4.38 14.49
CA VAL A 310 13.04 -2.96 14.61
C VAL A 310 14.57 -2.84 14.70
N PRO A 311 15.28 -2.95 13.57
CA PRO A 311 16.75 -2.88 13.58
C PRO A 311 17.26 -1.50 14.03
N ARG A 312 16.54 -0.44 13.66
CA ARG A 312 16.67 0.92 14.19
C ARG A 312 15.34 1.65 14.03
N LEU A 313 14.88 2.29 15.09
CA LEU A 313 13.55 2.92 15.14
C LEU A 313 13.35 3.95 14.00
N ALA A 314 14.37 4.78 13.74
CA ALA A 314 14.31 5.79 12.68
C ALA A 314 14.19 5.19 11.26
N TYR A 315 14.66 3.96 11.02
CA TYR A 315 14.70 3.37 9.66
C TYR A 315 13.39 2.73 9.24
N VAL A 316 12.48 2.46 10.18
CA VAL A 316 11.17 1.88 9.87
C VAL A 316 10.25 2.96 9.33
N SER A 317 9.69 2.74 8.15
CA SER A 317 8.77 3.70 7.52
C SER A 317 7.47 3.83 8.30
N ALA A 318 6.85 5.00 8.24
CA ALA A 318 5.53 5.20 8.84
C ALA A 318 4.48 4.29 8.21
N GLU A 319 4.57 4.03 6.91
CA GLU A 319 3.66 3.11 6.22
C GLU A 319 3.74 1.68 6.79
N ALA A 320 4.95 1.19 7.09
CA ALA A 320 5.13 -0.12 7.72
C ALA A 320 4.54 -0.17 9.15
N MET A 321 4.69 0.91 9.93
CA MET A 321 4.14 1.01 11.29
C MET A 321 2.61 1.06 11.30
N ILE A 322 2.00 1.63 10.24
CA ILE A 322 0.55 1.85 10.15
C ILE A 322 -0.16 0.70 9.42
N LYS A 323 0.37 0.23 8.29
CA LYS A 323 -0.25 -0.82 7.47
C LYS A 323 0.28 -2.23 7.75
N GLY A 324 1.41 -2.31 8.44
CA GLY A 324 2.12 -3.56 8.67
C GLY A 324 2.93 -4.04 7.46
N ILE A 325 3.65 -5.12 7.69
CA ILE A 325 4.49 -5.82 6.71
C ILE A 325 3.93 -7.23 6.55
N GLY A 326 3.93 -7.75 5.32
CA GLY A 326 3.40 -9.08 5.02
C GLY A 326 1.88 -9.15 4.91
N GLY A 327 1.32 -10.36 4.95
CA GLY A 327 -0.12 -10.62 4.94
C GLY A 327 -0.76 -10.38 6.31
N TYR A 328 -2.09 -10.25 6.31
CA TYR A 328 -2.86 -10.07 7.57
C TYR A 328 -2.71 -11.26 8.53
N ASP A 329 -2.62 -12.47 7.97
CA ASP A 329 -2.55 -13.73 8.72
C ASP A 329 -1.12 -14.17 9.07
N ASP A 330 -0.09 -13.38 8.70
CA ASP A 330 1.30 -13.71 9.02
C ASP A 330 1.54 -13.55 10.53
N ASP A 331 2.27 -14.50 11.14
CA ASP A 331 2.63 -14.48 12.58
C ASP A 331 3.75 -13.47 12.86
N ILE A 332 3.39 -12.20 12.89
CA ILE A 332 4.33 -11.11 13.13
C ILE A 332 4.93 -11.18 14.54
N SER A 333 4.16 -11.60 15.53
CA SER A 333 4.65 -11.73 16.91
C SER A 333 5.73 -12.80 17.05
N GLY A 334 5.52 -13.98 16.44
CA GLY A 334 6.52 -15.06 16.43
C GLY A 334 7.79 -14.65 15.67
N ILE A 335 7.63 -13.99 14.51
CA ILE A 335 8.75 -13.48 13.72
C ILE A 335 9.53 -12.41 14.50
N TYR A 336 8.83 -11.49 15.19
CA TYR A 336 9.47 -10.47 16.02
C TYR A 336 10.28 -11.09 17.15
N GLU A 337 9.70 -12.05 17.87
CA GLU A 337 10.35 -12.77 18.97
C GLU A 337 11.64 -13.48 18.52
N GLU A 338 11.60 -14.14 17.36
CA GLU A 338 12.78 -14.78 16.78
C GLU A 338 13.86 -13.74 16.43
N ASN A 339 13.48 -12.66 15.75
CA ASN A 339 14.42 -11.58 15.38
C ASN A 339 14.98 -10.85 16.60
N PHE A 340 14.19 -10.72 17.68
CA PHE A 340 14.65 -10.16 18.95
C PHE A 340 15.75 -11.04 19.56
N ARG A 341 15.53 -12.36 19.66
CA ARG A 341 16.52 -13.34 20.17
C ARG A 341 17.80 -13.39 19.31
N LEU A 342 17.68 -13.15 18.01
CA LEU A 342 18.82 -13.09 17.09
C LEU A 342 19.58 -11.75 17.13
N GLY A 343 19.19 -10.81 18.00
CA GLY A 343 19.82 -9.48 18.09
C GLY A 343 19.60 -8.59 16.87
N LYS A 344 18.57 -8.84 16.06
CA LYS A 344 18.21 -8.04 14.89
C LYS A 344 17.26 -6.89 15.21
N CYS A 345 16.84 -6.75 16.46
CA CYS A 345 15.96 -5.71 16.97
C CYS A 345 16.67 -4.86 18.01
N GLN A 346 16.35 -3.56 18.06
CA GLN A 346 16.57 -2.79 19.27
C GLN A 346 15.71 -3.37 20.41
N GLU A 347 16.12 -3.19 21.65
CA GLU A 347 15.46 -3.74 22.84
C GLU A 347 14.13 -3.01 23.15
N PHE A 348 13.10 -3.30 22.35
CA PHE A 348 11.73 -2.86 22.58
C PHE A 348 10.80 -4.04 22.86
N THR A 349 9.89 -3.87 23.81
CA THR A 349 8.64 -4.63 23.82
C THR A 349 7.65 -3.91 22.92
N GLN A 350 7.29 -4.48 21.75
CA GLN A 350 6.31 -3.86 20.87
C GLN A 350 4.87 -4.15 21.34
N ILE A 351 3.96 -3.17 21.12
CA ILE A 351 2.53 -3.26 21.40
C ILE A 351 1.79 -2.78 20.16
N PHE A 352 0.84 -3.58 19.65
CA PHE A 352 0.13 -3.28 18.42
C PHE A 352 -1.30 -3.88 18.38
N GLY A 353 -2.11 -3.46 17.41
CA GLY A 353 -3.45 -3.97 17.09
C GLY A 353 -3.53 -4.50 15.66
N HIS A 354 -4.57 -4.16 14.91
CA HIS A 354 -4.75 -4.36 13.48
C HIS A 354 -4.87 -5.81 13.00
N ARG A 355 -4.21 -6.78 13.57
CA ARG A 355 -4.18 -8.19 13.13
C ARG A 355 -4.26 -9.15 14.30
N THR A 356 -4.96 -10.28 14.09
CA THR A 356 -5.11 -11.32 15.10
C THR A 356 -3.85 -12.16 15.19
N ASN A 357 -2.98 -11.84 16.15
CA ASN A 357 -1.76 -12.59 16.43
C ASN A 357 -1.72 -13.04 17.90
N LYS A 358 -0.89 -14.02 18.21
CA LYS A 358 -0.61 -14.39 19.60
C LYS A 358 0.31 -13.37 20.24
N THR A 359 0.10 -13.06 21.52
CA THR A 359 1.06 -12.30 22.32
C THR A 359 2.25 -13.19 22.66
N THR A 360 3.47 -12.64 22.55
CA THR A 360 4.74 -13.25 23.00
C THR A 360 5.37 -12.39 24.09
N GLU A 361 6.55 -12.73 24.56
CA GLU A 361 7.25 -12.00 25.63
C GLU A 361 7.53 -10.54 25.27
N HIS A 362 8.03 -10.31 24.02
CA HIS A 362 8.43 -8.98 23.52
C HIS A 362 7.49 -8.42 22.45
N SER A 363 6.33 -9.09 22.20
CA SER A 363 5.37 -8.65 21.19
C SER A 363 3.94 -8.87 21.67
N ILE A 364 3.27 -7.78 22.07
CA ILE A 364 1.93 -7.78 22.68
C ILE A 364 0.93 -7.32 21.64
N ASN A 365 -0.05 -8.19 21.35
CA ASN A 365 -1.16 -7.88 20.44
C ASN A 365 -2.42 -7.52 21.21
N LEU A 366 -3.11 -6.44 20.80
CA LEU A 366 -4.35 -5.95 21.40
C LEU A 366 -5.52 -5.91 20.40
N GLU A 367 -5.50 -6.78 19.37
CA GLU A 367 -6.61 -6.90 18.41
C GLU A 367 -7.64 -7.91 18.92
N GLY A 368 -8.79 -7.41 19.35
CA GLY A 368 -9.89 -8.21 19.90
C GLY A 368 -11.12 -8.28 18.99
N GLN A 369 -11.08 -7.72 17.78
CA GLN A 369 -12.19 -7.67 16.80
C GLN A 369 -13.48 -7.12 17.42
N VAL A 370 -13.35 -6.04 18.21
CA VAL A 370 -14.44 -5.45 18.99
C VAL A 370 -15.65 -5.11 18.13
N GLU A 371 -15.45 -4.65 16.90
CA GLU A 371 -16.50 -4.27 15.96
C GLU A 371 -17.34 -5.45 15.45
N PHE A 372 -16.84 -6.68 15.58
CA PHE A 372 -17.55 -7.91 15.18
C PHE A 372 -18.13 -8.68 16.36
N GLY A 373 -18.33 -8.01 17.48
CA GLY A 373 -18.88 -8.62 18.71
C GLY A 373 -17.81 -9.32 19.55
N GLY A 374 -16.53 -9.03 19.28
CA GLY A 374 -15.41 -9.41 20.12
C GLY A 374 -15.22 -8.51 21.32
N GLU A 375 -13.99 -8.23 21.69
CA GLU A 375 -13.64 -7.50 22.91
C GLU A 375 -12.71 -6.31 22.59
N LEU A 376 -12.91 -5.20 23.28
CA LEU A 376 -11.90 -4.14 23.33
C LEU A 376 -10.78 -4.62 24.24
N MET A 377 -9.61 -4.86 23.67
CA MET A 377 -8.43 -5.26 24.41
C MET A 377 -7.59 -4.03 24.78
N TYR A 378 -7.08 -4.01 25.99
CA TYR A 378 -6.14 -2.98 26.43
C TYR A 378 -5.12 -3.54 27.41
N LEU A 379 -3.93 -2.98 27.40
CA LEU A 379 -2.81 -3.35 28.27
C LEU A 379 -2.65 -2.30 29.36
N VAL A 380 -2.65 -2.71 30.61
CA VAL A 380 -2.32 -1.89 31.76
C VAL A 380 -0.88 -2.21 32.19
N ILE A 381 -0.01 -1.22 32.20
CA ILE A 381 1.39 -1.34 32.64
C ILE A 381 1.56 -0.52 33.90
N THR A 382 1.98 -1.16 34.97
CA THR A 382 2.31 -0.52 36.27
C THR A 382 3.76 -0.80 36.64
N LYS A 383 4.22 -0.24 37.76
CA LYS A 383 5.56 -0.54 38.29
C LYS A 383 5.71 -2.00 38.75
N ASP A 384 4.58 -2.67 39.05
CA ASP A 384 4.55 -4.04 39.57
C ASP A 384 4.40 -5.10 38.46
N GLY A 385 4.02 -4.69 37.24
CA GLY A 385 3.86 -5.61 36.12
C GLY A 385 2.95 -5.09 35.00
N LYS A 386 2.56 -6.00 34.12
CA LYS A 386 1.69 -5.70 32.97
C LYS A 386 0.56 -6.72 32.89
N GLU A 387 -0.66 -6.26 32.57
CA GLU A 387 -1.86 -7.08 32.46
C GLU A 387 -2.68 -6.67 31.23
N ILE A 388 -3.11 -7.66 30.45
CA ILE A 388 -4.07 -7.43 29.35
C ILE A 388 -5.47 -7.59 29.94
N LYS A 389 -6.30 -6.55 29.77
CA LYS A 389 -7.70 -6.55 30.15
C LYS A 389 -8.59 -6.48 28.91
N THR A 390 -9.83 -6.92 29.05
CA THR A 390 -10.79 -6.96 27.95
C THR A 390 -12.16 -6.47 28.38
N ILE A 391 -12.88 -5.79 27.48
CA ILE A 391 -14.29 -5.45 27.65
C ILE A 391 -15.05 -5.95 26.44
N LYS A 392 -16.02 -6.85 26.68
CA LYS A 392 -16.85 -7.41 25.61
C LYS A 392 -17.75 -6.34 25.00
N ASN A 393 -17.89 -6.39 23.67
CA ASN A 393 -18.83 -5.54 22.95
C ASN A 393 -20.23 -6.13 23.01
N ASP A 394 -21.06 -5.62 23.93
CA ASP A 394 -22.46 -5.97 24.12
C ASP A 394 -23.44 -5.11 23.27
N VAL A 395 -22.92 -4.13 22.53
CA VAL A 395 -23.70 -3.27 21.62
C VAL A 395 -23.68 -3.80 20.18
N TYR A 396 -22.93 -4.89 19.92
CA TYR A 396 -22.85 -5.49 18.60
C TYR A 396 -24.20 -6.00 18.08
N ASP A 397 -24.62 -5.51 16.91
CA ASP A 397 -25.84 -5.95 16.23
C ASP A 397 -25.49 -6.79 15.00
N LYS A 398 -25.61 -8.12 15.16
CA LYS A 398 -25.35 -9.10 14.09
C LYS A 398 -26.27 -8.92 12.88
N ASP A 399 -27.54 -8.57 13.13
CA ASP A 399 -28.54 -8.43 12.06
C ASP A 399 -28.31 -7.16 11.26
N TYR A 400 -27.85 -6.09 11.89
CA TYR A 400 -27.40 -4.89 11.20
C TYR A 400 -26.24 -5.20 10.24
N PHE A 401 -25.23 -5.92 10.67
CA PHE A 401 -24.09 -6.28 9.83
C PHE A 401 -24.48 -7.23 8.69
N ILE A 402 -25.42 -8.16 8.94
CA ILE A 402 -25.97 -9.01 7.89
C ILE A 402 -26.75 -8.17 6.87
N LYS A 403 -27.61 -7.24 7.31
CA LYS A 403 -28.34 -6.31 6.43
C LYS A 403 -27.40 -5.40 5.68
N GLN A 404 -26.38 -4.86 6.33
CA GLN A 404 -25.33 -4.06 5.68
C GLN A 404 -24.59 -4.86 4.61
N LYS A 405 -24.17 -6.10 4.90
CA LYS A 405 -23.59 -7.00 3.91
C LYS A 405 -24.54 -7.26 2.73
N LEU A 406 -25.83 -7.40 2.99
CA LEU A 406 -26.85 -7.62 1.98
C LEU A 406 -27.12 -6.34 1.15
N ASN A 407 -27.18 -5.17 1.78
CA ASN A 407 -27.32 -3.88 1.09
C ASN A 407 -26.07 -3.55 0.28
N TYR A 408 -24.90 -3.84 0.80
CA TYR A 408 -23.63 -3.73 0.08
C TYR A 408 -23.56 -4.63 -1.14
N LYS A 409 -24.17 -5.83 -1.06
CA LYS A 409 -24.32 -6.75 -2.18
C LYS A 409 -25.33 -6.23 -3.21
N ARG A 410 -26.35 -5.47 -2.77
CA ARG A 410 -27.33 -4.85 -3.69
C ARG A 410 -26.79 -3.64 -4.45
N ASP A 411 -25.93 -2.83 -3.82
CA ASP A 411 -25.36 -1.62 -4.46
C ASP A 411 -24.17 -1.90 -5.39
N THR A 412 -23.54 -3.08 -5.30
CA THR A 412 -22.36 -3.38 -6.12
C THR A 412 -22.64 -4.20 -7.36
N THR A 413 -23.79 -4.87 -7.43
CA THR A 413 -24.29 -5.60 -8.63
C THR A 413 -25.75 -5.91 -8.42
N ASP A 414 -26.60 -5.55 -9.36
CA ASP A 414 -27.87 -6.22 -9.51
C ASP A 414 -27.56 -7.71 -9.67
N LEU A 415 -27.87 -8.51 -8.63
CA LEU A 415 -27.67 -9.94 -8.71
C LEU A 415 -28.55 -10.46 -9.84
N THR A 416 -28.01 -11.33 -10.64
CA THR A 416 -28.73 -11.98 -11.74
C THR A 416 -29.77 -12.95 -11.19
N LYS A 417 -30.61 -13.47 -12.03
CA LYS A 417 -31.54 -14.55 -11.65
C LYS A 417 -30.87 -15.94 -11.56
N ASN A 418 -29.58 -16.02 -11.86
CA ASN A 418 -28.79 -17.25 -11.85
C ASN A 418 -27.95 -17.37 -10.59
N GLU A 419 -28.23 -18.33 -9.73
CA GLU A 419 -27.56 -18.53 -8.45
C GLU A 419 -26.06 -18.86 -8.61
N GLU A 420 -25.67 -19.63 -9.61
CA GLU A 420 -24.27 -19.99 -9.84
C GLU A 420 -23.44 -18.76 -10.26
N VAL A 421 -23.98 -17.92 -11.13
CA VAL A 421 -23.36 -16.62 -11.49
C VAL A 421 -23.28 -15.70 -10.29
N ASN A 422 -24.33 -15.66 -9.46
CA ASN A 422 -24.32 -14.86 -8.23
C ASN A 422 -23.26 -15.34 -7.25
N ASN A 423 -23.02 -16.64 -7.13
CA ASN A 423 -21.95 -17.20 -6.31
C ASN A 423 -20.56 -16.76 -6.81
N LEU A 424 -20.34 -16.71 -8.14
CA LEU A 424 -19.12 -16.15 -8.72
C LEU A 424 -18.93 -14.69 -8.33
N ILE A 425 -19.97 -13.87 -8.48
CA ILE A 425 -19.96 -12.42 -8.17
C ILE A 425 -19.70 -12.18 -6.66
N ILE A 426 -20.40 -12.95 -5.82
CA ILE A 426 -20.36 -12.82 -4.35
C ILE A 426 -19.00 -13.24 -3.78
N SER A 427 -18.29 -14.15 -4.42
CA SER A 427 -17.02 -14.71 -3.92
C SER A 427 -15.94 -13.68 -3.64
N LYS A 428 -16.05 -12.44 -4.17
CA LYS A 428 -15.01 -11.39 -4.17
C LYS A 428 -13.68 -11.81 -4.84
N LEU A 429 -13.61 -13.03 -5.35
CA LEU A 429 -12.47 -13.57 -6.08
C LEU A 429 -12.56 -13.25 -7.57
N VAL A 430 -13.74 -12.80 -8.02
CA VAL A 430 -14.05 -12.48 -9.42
C VAL A 430 -14.22 -10.98 -9.59
N LYS A 431 -13.57 -10.42 -10.61
CA LYS A 431 -13.76 -9.04 -11.08
C LYS A 431 -14.96 -9.01 -12.02
N VAL A 432 -15.92 -8.15 -11.73
CA VAL A 432 -17.09 -7.92 -12.57
C VAL A 432 -16.92 -6.60 -13.30
N LYS A 433 -17.11 -6.58 -14.61
CA LYS A 433 -17.06 -5.38 -15.45
C LYS A 433 -18.31 -5.34 -16.33
N GLU A 434 -19.03 -4.23 -16.29
CA GLU A 434 -20.11 -3.97 -17.24
C GLU A 434 -19.53 -3.63 -18.62
N CYS A 435 -19.89 -4.42 -19.62
CA CYS A 435 -19.42 -4.27 -21.00
C CYS A 435 -20.46 -3.60 -21.91
N SER A 436 -21.74 -3.75 -21.58
CA SER A 436 -22.89 -3.04 -22.16
C SER A 436 -24.01 -3.03 -21.11
N PRO A 437 -25.11 -2.28 -21.29
CA PRO A 437 -26.21 -2.21 -20.32
C PRO A 437 -26.74 -3.56 -19.84
N ASN A 438 -26.65 -4.58 -20.68
CA ASN A 438 -27.17 -5.92 -20.39
C ASN A 438 -26.11 -7.02 -20.32
N LEU A 439 -24.80 -6.70 -20.39
CA LEU A 439 -23.74 -7.69 -20.46
C LEU A 439 -22.65 -7.43 -19.43
N LEU A 440 -22.43 -8.38 -18.53
CA LEU A 440 -21.36 -8.39 -17.54
C LEU A 440 -20.23 -9.33 -17.98
N SER A 441 -18.99 -8.90 -17.82
CA SER A 441 -17.78 -9.73 -17.95
C SER A 441 -17.28 -10.13 -16.57
N LEU A 442 -17.04 -11.43 -16.38
CA LEU A 442 -16.58 -12.03 -15.13
C LEU A 442 -15.20 -12.68 -15.34
N ASN A 443 -14.21 -12.20 -14.62
CA ASN A 443 -12.86 -12.72 -14.68
C ASN A 443 -12.26 -12.86 -13.27
N PHE A 444 -11.45 -13.91 -13.04
CA PHE A 444 -10.77 -14.06 -11.76
C PHE A 444 -9.91 -12.83 -11.42
N GLY A 445 -9.87 -12.47 -10.14
CA GLY A 445 -9.13 -11.33 -9.64
C GLY A 445 -7.61 -11.57 -9.62
N GLU A 446 -6.82 -10.52 -9.58
CA GLU A 446 -5.38 -10.57 -9.54
C GLU A 446 -4.84 -11.34 -8.31
N ASN A 447 -5.52 -11.21 -7.17
CA ASN A 447 -5.20 -11.95 -5.95
C ASN A 447 -5.36 -13.47 -6.11
N VAL A 448 -6.35 -13.92 -6.90
CA VAL A 448 -6.54 -15.35 -7.20
C VAL A 448 -5.32 -15.89 -7.95
N PHE A 449 -4.82 -15.14 -8.92
CA PHE A 449 -3.64 -15.51 -9.70
C PHE A 449 -2.36 -15.50 -8.83
N ARG A 450 -2.13 -14.43 -8.07
CA ARG A 450 -0.93 -14.29 -7.24
C ARG A 450 -0.86 -15.30 -6.09
N LYS A 451 -2.00 -15.54 -5.41
CA LYS A 451 -2.10 -16.45 -4.27
C LYS A 451 -2.46 -17.88 -4.65
N LYS A 452 -2.60 -18.18 -5.96
CA LYS A 452 -2.99 -19.48 -6.50
C LYS A 452 -4.30 -20.04 -5.88
N ILE A 453 -5.28 -19.16 -5.59
CA ILE A 453 -6.57 -19.53 -5.00
C ILE A 453 -7.49 -20.07 -6.11
N TRP A 454 -7.21 -21.28 -6.57
CA TRP A 454 -7.99 -21.93 -7.63
C TRP A 454 -8.99 -22.92 -7.02
N ASN A 455 -10.25 -22.77 -7.38
CA ASN A 455 -11.37 -23.63 -7.00
C ASN A 455 -12.41 -23.64 -8.12
N ASP A 456 -13.47 -24.41 -7.97
CA ASP A 456 -14.54 -24.56 -8.99
C ASP A 456 -15.21 -23.23 -9.39
N VAL A 457 -15.13 -22.23 -8.52
CA VAL A 457 -15.67 -20.88 -8.79
C VAL A 457 -14.68 -20.06 -9.63
N THR A 458 -13.42 -20.00 -9.21
CA THR A 458 -12.42 -19.12 -9.84
C THR A 458 -11.94 -19.61 -11.19
N ILE A 459 -11.89 -20.94 -11.42
CA ILE A 459 -11.50 -21.52 -12.71
C ILE A 459 -12.50 -21.21 -13.83
N LYS A 460 -13.79 -21.08 -13.52
CA LYS A 460 -14.86 -20.74 -14.48
C LYS A 460 -14.85 -19.26 -14.88
N ALA A 461 -14.33 -18.39 -14.02
CA ALA A 461 -14.29 -16.94 -14.23
C ALA A 461 -13.12 -16.52 -15.13
N ARG A 462 -13.11 -16.96 -16.38
CA ARG A 462 -12.11 -16.60 -17.41
C ARG A 462 -12.80 -16.40 -18.75
N GLY A 463 -12.86 -15.16 -19.22
CA GLY A 463 -13.57 -14.84 -20.47
C GLY A 463 -15.04 -15.24 -20.40
N LEU A 464 -15.68 -15.03 -19.27
CA LEU A 464 -17.09 -15.36 -19.04
C LEU A 464 -17.91 -14.07 -19.13
N PHE A 465 -18.93 -14.09 -19.98
CA PHE A 465 -19.86 -12.97 -20.14
C PHE A 465 -21.30 -13.47 -19.95
N VAL A 466 -22.04 -12.77 -19.11
CA VAL A 466 -23.41 -13.14 -18.73
C VAL A 466 -24.36 -11.96 -18.91
N ASN A 467 -25.62 -12.29 -19.20
CA ASN A 467 -26.68 -11.29 -19.18
C ASN A 467 -26.85 -10.72 -17.74
N LYS A 468 -26.97 -9.43 -17.63
CA LYS A 468 -27.01 -8.73 -16.33
C LYS A 468 -28.25 -9.10 -15.50
N GLU A 469 -29.40 -9.30 -16.13
CA GLU A 469 -30.65 -9.62 -15.44
C GLU A 469 -30.82 -11.12 -15.20
N SER A 470 -30.73 -11.92 -16.29
CA SER A 470 -31.00 -13.35 -16.23
C SER A 470 -29.85 -14.17 -15.66
N GLY A 471 -28.61 -13.69 -15.80
CA GLY A 471 -27.39 -14.44 -15.49
C GLY A 471 -27.11 -15.55 -16.52
N GLU A 472 -27.79 -15.55 -17.63
CA GLU A 472 -27.53 -16.48 -18.72
C GLU A 472 -26.17 -16.24 -19.33
N VAL A 473 -25.40 -17.32 -19.58
CA VAL A 473 -24.09 -17.22 -20.22
C VAL A 473 -24.27 -16.89 -21.70
N LYS A 474 -23.71 -15.77 -22.13
CA LYS A 474 -23.77 -15.29 -23.52
C LYS A 474 -22.49 -15.54 -24.31
N LEU A 475 -21.33 -15.43 -23.65
CA LEU A 475 -20.05 -15.87 -24.20
C LEU A 475 -19.20 -16.47 -23.06
N ARG A 476 -18.39 -17.45 -23.40
CA ARG A 476 -17.40 -17.98 -22.47
C ARG A 476 -16.17 -18.54 -23.19
N SER A 477 -15.06 -18.47 -22.48
CA SER A 477 -13.82 -19.13 -22.86
C SER A 477 -13.67 -20.48 -22.13
N TYR A 478 -12.52 -21.12 -22.32
CA TYR A 478 -12.11 -22.25 -21.50
C TYR A 478 -12.08 -21.88 -20.02
N ASN A 479 -12.33 -22.85 -19.16
CA ASN A 479 -11.94 -22.76 -17.76
C ASN A 479 -10.43 -22.46 -17.67
N LYS A 480 -9.97 -21.84 -16.56
CA LYS A 480 -8.54 -21.64 -16.34
C LYS A 480 -7.84 -23.02 -16.35
N PHE A 481 -6.85 -23.15 -17.19
CA PHE A 481 -5.94 -24.29 -17.25
C PHE A 481 -4.52 -23.87 -16.87
N PHE A 482 -3.66 -24.84 -16.53
CA PHE A 482 -2.38 -24.63 -15.90
C PHE A 482 -1.25 -25.22 -16.71
N ASN A 483 -0.06 -24.63 -16.61
CA ASN A 483 1.14 -25.21 -17.21
C ASN A 483 1.59 -26.45 -16.43
N MET A 484 2.43 -27.26 -17.06
CA MET A 484 3.10 -28.35 -16.39
C MET A 484 3.90 -27.80 -15.18
N ASN A 485 3.80 -28.48 -14.05
CA ASN A 485 4.40 -28.09 -12.75
C ASN A 485 3.87 -26.78 -12.13
N GLU A 486 2.75 -26.22 -12.61
CA GLU A 486 2.13 -25.04 -12.03
C GLU A 486 1.23 -25.38 -10.83
N MET A 487 0.55 -26.51 -10.86
CA MET A 487 -0.37 -27.02 -9.83
C MET A 487 -0.05 -28.46 -9.49
N LYS A 488 -0.58 -28.97 -8.36
CA LYS A 488 -0.38 -30.36 -7.94
C LYS A 488 -0.84 -31.37 -9.01
N GLU A 489 -1.96 -31.09 -9.63
CA GLU A 489 -2.54 -31.92 -10.69
C GLU A 489 -1.74 -31.88 -12.00
N THR A 490 -0.92 -30.86 -12.20
CA THR A 490 -0.08 -30.68 -13.39
C THR A 490 1.41 -30.96 -13.15
N LEU A 491 1.77 -31.56 -11.99
CA LEU A 491 3.12 -32.07 -11.76
C LEU A 491 3.42 -33.19 -12.74
N GLN A 492 4.67 -33.26 -13.21
CA GLN A 492 5.08 -34.21 -14.22
C GLN A 492 4.75 -35.67 -13.85
N ASP A 493 4.96 -36.04 -12.60
CA ASP A 493 4.70 -37.41 -12.13
C ASP A 493 3.18 -37.67 -12.01
N THR A 494 2.42 -36.70 -11.49
CA THR A 494 0.96 -36.77 -11.45
C THR A 494 0.36 -36.90 -12.87
N LEU A 495 0.91 -36.18 -13.85
CA LEU A 495 0.45 -36.29 -15.24
C LEU A 495 0.78 -37.67 -15.83
N LYS A 496 1.96 -38.25 -15.56
CA LYS A 496 2.31 -39.60 -16.00
C LYS A 496 1.35 -40.67 -15.46
N GLU A 497 0.91 -40.50 -14.22
CA GLU A 497 -0.01 -41.44 -13.56
C GLU A 497 -1.46 -41.30 -14.03
N ASN A 498 -1.93 -40.09 -14.32
CA ASN A 498 -3.34 -39.79 -14.53
C ASN A 498 -3.75 -39.52 -15.99
N LEU A 499 -2.79 -39.32 -16.92
CA LEU A 499 -3.13 -39.12 -18.32
C LEU A 499 -3.60 -40.42 -18.99
N SER A 500 -4.81 -40.35 -19.59
CA SER A 500 -5.33 -41.42 -20.44
C SER A 500 -4.78 -41.29 -21.86
N TYR A 501 -4.30 -42.36 -22.44
CA TYR A 501 -3.79 -42.37 -23.82
C TYR A 501 -4.78 -42.99 -24.79
N PRO A 502 -4.87 -42.51 -26.08
CA PRO A 502 -3.99 -41.47 -26.66
C PRO A 502 -4.35 -40.04 -26.21
N VAL A 503 -3.33 -39.17 -26.09
CA VAL A 503 -3.52 -37.73 -25.83
C VAL A 503 -3.52 -36.94 -27.14
N ILE A 504 -4.35 -35.91 -27.22
CA ILE A 504 -4.36 -34.96 -28.34
C ILE A 504 -3.41 -33.81 -28.03
N VAL A 505 -2.41 -33.64 -28.87
CA VAL A 505 -1.47 -32.51 -28.78
C VAL A 505 -1.85 -31.44 -29.78
N LYS A 506 -2.14 -30.21 -29.30
CA LYS A 506 -2.46 -29.07 -30.16
C LYS A 506 -1.30 -28.08 -30.17
N ILE A 507 -1.05 -27.41 -31.30
CA ILE A 507 -0.09 -26.32 -31.40
C ILE A 507 -0.63 -25.15 -30.56
N LYS A 508 0.24 -24.58 -29.74
CA LYS A 508 -0.08 -23.33 -29.05
C LYS A 508 0.21 -22.17 -30.00
N GLU A 509 -0.85 -21.62 -30.56
CA GLU A 509 -0.78 -20.42 -31.37
C GLU A 509 -0.35 -19.20 -30.52
N ASN A 510 0.22 -18.20 -31.20
CA ASN A 510 0.72 -16.98 -30.54
C ASN A 510 -0.05 -15.77 -31.06
N GLY A 511 -0.81 -15.14 -30.21
CA GLY A 511 -1.70 -14.02 -30.47
C GLY A 511 -2.48 -13.68 -29.22
N PHE A 512 -3.67 -13.16 -29.35
CA PHE A 512 -4.59 -12.95 -28.22
C PHE A 512 -5.93 -13.63 -28.41
N LEU A 513 -6.58 -13.95 -27.30
CA LEU A 513 -7.85 -14.64 -27.31
C LEU A 513 -8.99 -13.74 -27.80
N GLY A 514 -9.66 -14.16 -28.87
CA GLY A 514 -10.91 -13.63 -29.39
C GLY A 514 -12.06 -14.58 -29.13
N LEU A 515 -13.22 -14.04 -28.81
CA LEU A 515 -14.47 -14.76 -28.58
C LEU A 515 -15.56 -14.23 -29.52
N VAL A 516 -16.32 -15.12 -30.16
CA VAL A 516 -17.48 -14.76 -30.99
C VAL A 516 -18.67 -15.55 -30.54
N SER A 517 -19.78 -14.87 -30.29
CA SER A 517 -21.09 -15.46 -30.08
C SER A 517 -22.17 -14.60 -30.73
N VAL A 518 -23.45 -15.01 -30.62
CA VAL A 518 -24.59 -14.26 -31.15
C VAL A 518 -25.52 -13.90 -30.01
N ILE A 519 -25.80 -12.61 -29.86
CA ILE A 519 -26.73 -12.06 -28.87
C ILE A 519 -27.73 -11.19 -29.63
N ASP A 520 -29.04 -11.39 -29.40
CA ASP A 520 -30.12 -10.61 -30.02
C ASP A 520 -29.99 -10.54 -31.56
N ASP A 521 -29.65 -11.66 -32.16
CA ASP A 521 -29.41 -11.84 -33.58
C ASP A 521 -28.21 -11.07 -34.19
N GLU A 522 -27.33 -10.54 -33.35
CA GLU A 522 -26.09 -9.83 -33.78
C GLU A 522 -24.83 -10.54 -33.26
N PHE A 523 -23.76 -10.51 -34.07
CA PHE A 523 -22.46 -10.98 -33.61
C PHE A 523 -21.90 -10.10 -32.51
N VAL A 524 -21.47 -10.72 -31.42
CA VAL A 524 -20.74 -10.07 -30.37
C VAL A 524 -19.30 -10.59 -30.35
N LEU A 525 -18.36 -9.69 -30.63
CA LEU A 525 -16.95 -9.95 -30.55
C LEU A 525 -16.42 -9.45 -29.21
N ALA A 526 -15.66 -10.29 -28.51
CA ALA A 526 -15.04 -9.96 -27.25
C ALA A 526 -13.58 -10.43 -27.19
N THR A 527 -12.80 -9.82 -26.35
CA THR A 527 -11.51 -10.35 -25.89
C THR A 527 -11.72 -11.03 -24.54
N LYS A 528 -10.67 -11.50 -23.89
CA LYS A 528 -10.77 -12.18 -22.59
C LYS A 528 -11.65 -11.45 -21.54
N SER A 529 -11.74 -10.11 -21.57
CA SER A 529 -12.39 -9.36 -20.49
C SER A 529 -13.26 -8.18 -20.92
N THR A 530 -13.41 -7.94 -22.22
CA THR A 530 -14.12 -6.76 -22.72
C THR A 530 -14.62 -6.92 -24.15
N THR A 531 -15.71 -6.23 -24.46
CA THR A 531 -16.27 -6.06 -25.81
C THR A 531 -15.85 -4.75 -26.46
N GLY A 532 -14.84 -4.04 -25.93
CA GLY A 532 -14.33 -2.77 -26.44
C GLY A 532 -12.82 -2.65 -26.27
N GLY A 533 -12.26 -1.53 -26.77
CA GLY A 533 -10.84 -1.23 -26.74
C GLY A 533 -10.07 -1.74 -27.96
N ASP A 534 -8.76 -1.39 -28.03
CA ASP A 534 -7.92 -1.61 -29.23
C ASP A 534 -7.84 -3.06 -29.68
N TRP A 535 -7.68 -4.00 -28.75
CA TRP A 535 -7.64 -5.44 -29.04
C TRP A 535 -8.93 -5.96 -29.71
N LYS A 536 -10.10 -5.47 -29.22
CA LYS A 536 -11.37 -5.81 -29.87
C LYS A 536 -11.45 -5.22 -31.28
N THR A 537 -10.95 -3.99 -31.46
CA THR A 537 -10.91 -3.35 -32.77
C THR A 537 -10.01 -4.12 -33.75
N TYR A 538 -8.85 -4.59 -33.32
CA TYR A 538 -7.96 -5.42 -34.17
C TYR A 538 -8.62 -6.76 -34.54
N PHE A 539 -9.33 -7.35 -33.59
CA PHE A 539 -10.10 -8.56 -33.86
C PHE A 539 -11.23 -8.31 -34.89
N GLU A 540 -11.97 -7.23 -34.73
CA GLU A 540 -13.08 -6.85 -35.59
C GLU A 540 -12.61 -6.55 -37.03
N GLU A 541 -11.47 -5.94 -37.21
CA GLU A 541 -10.87 -5.71 -38.52
C GLU A 541 -10.59 -7.02 -39.26
N LEU A 542 -10.08 -8.03 -38.58
CA LEU A 542 -9.84 -9.35 -39.18
C LEU A 542 -11.14 -10.10 -39.41
N TRP A 543 -12.11 -10.07 -38.45
CA TRP A 543 -13.42 -10.67 -38.59
C TRP A 543 -14.20 -10.10 -39.80
N ASN A 544 -14.06 -8.82 -40.06
CA ASN A 544 -14.72 -8.16 -41.19
C ASN A 544 -14.15 -8.53 -42.57
N ARG A 545 -12.98 -9.16 -42.63
CA ARG A 545 -12.41 -9.72 -43.87
C ARG A 545 -13.01 -11.06 -44.26
N GLU A 546 -13.71 -11.72 -43.33
CA GLU A 546 -14.37 -13.00 -43.58
C GLU A 546 -15.62 -12.82 -44.49
N LYS A 547 -15.87 -13.82 -45.33
CA LYS A 547 -16.98 -13.81 -46.29
C LYS A 547 -18.32 -13.82 -45.58
N ASP A 548 -19.29 -13.11 -46.12
CA ASP A 548 -20.62 -13.01 -45.53
C ASP A 548 -21.36 -14.36 -45.50
N GLU A 549 -21.13 -15.23 -46.51
CA GLU A 549 -21.70 -16.57 -46.51
C GLU A 549 -21.19 -17.39 -45.32
N VAL A 550 -19.89 -17.34 -45.04
CA VAL A 550 -19.26 -18.03 -43.89
C VAL A 550 -19.80 -17.47 -42.57
N LYS A 551 -19.92 -16.15 -42.46
CA LYS A 551 -20.48 -15.52 -41.26
C LYS A 551 -21.92 -15.95 -41.02
N GLN A 552 -22.73 -16.08 -42.09
CA GLN A 552 -24.12 -16.53 -41.95
C GLN A 552 -24.20 -17.99 -41.47
N GLU A 553 -23.39 -18.88 -42.03
CA GLU A 553 -23.33 -20.29 -41.57
C GLU A 553 -22.86 -20.38 -40.09
N LEU A 554 -21.85 -19.60 -39.72
CA LEU A 554 -21.38 -19.54 -38.34
C LEU A 554 -22.43 -18.97 -37.38
N LYS A 555 -23.23 -17.98 -37.82
CA LYS A 555 -24.33 -17.42 -37.04
C LYS A 555 -25.38 -18.46 -36.71
N GLU A 556 -25.82 -19.22 -37.72
CA GLU A 556 -26.79 -20.29 -37.55
C GLU A 556 -26.25 -21.42 -36.68
N PHE A 557 -24.98 -21.78 -36.85
CA PHE A 557 -24.31 -22.77 -36.01
C PHE A 557 -24.27 -22.33 -34.55
N ILE A 558 -23.78 -21.10 -34.25
CA ILE A 558 -23.69 -20.56 -32.91
C ILE A 558 -25.06 -20.53 -32.21
N LYS A 559 -26.10 -20.12 -32.94
CA LYS A 559 -27.46 -20.07 -32.40
C LYS A 559 -28.01 -21.48 -32.10
N ARG A 560 -27.81 -22.43 -33.01
CA ARG A 560 -28.29 -23.80 -32.85
C ARG A 560 -27.60 -24.49 -31.67
N GLU A 561 -26.29 -24.34 -31.57
CA GLU A 561 -25.47 -25.01 -30.57
C GLU A 561 -25.36 -24.25 -29.22
N ASN A 562 -25.86 -23.01 -29.15
CA ASN A 562 -25.66 -22.10 -28.01
C ASN A 562 -24.21 -22.10 -27.51
N CYS A 563 -23.30 -21.63 -28.35
CA CYS A 563 -21.87 -21.75 -28.13
C CYS A 563 -21.11 -20.45 -28.39
N THR A 564 -19.84 -20.42 -27.98
CA THR A 564 -18.86 -19.41 -28.31
C THR A 564 -17.74 -20.01 -29.14
N LEU A 565 -17.40 -19.37 -30.25
CA LEU A 565 -16.21 -19.68 -31.04
C LEU A 565 -15.01 -18.99 -30.41
N LEU A 566 -13.92 -19.73 -30.19
CA LEU A 566 -12.68 -19.22 -29.65
C LEU A 566 -11.62 -19.12 -30.73
N PHE A 567 -11.04 -17.94 -30.87
CA PHE A 567 -9.99 -17.67 -31.84
C PHE A 567 -8.70 -17.22 -31.14
N GLU A 568 -7.56 -17.62 -31.72
CA GLU A 568 -6.32 -16.88 -31.55
C GLU A 568 -6.25 -15.83 -32.65
N VAL A 569 -6.21 -14.57 -32.25
CA VAL A 569 -6.19 -13.42 -33.14
C VAL A 569 -4.74 -12.99 -33.38
N LYS A 570 -4.25 -13.16 -34.61
CA LYS A 570 -2.90 -12.75 -35.02
C LYS A 570 -3.02 -11.47 -35.82
N SER A 571 -2.68 -10.34 -35.21
CA SER A 571 -2.68 -9.02 -35.85
C SER A 571 -1.32 -8.35 -35.75
N PHE A 572 -0.82 -7.77 -36.84
CA PHE A 572 0.42 -7.00 -36.85
C PHE A 572 0.40 -5.77 -35.93
N LYS A 573 -0.79 -5.33 -35.52
CA LYS A 573 -0.96 -4.24 -34.55
C LYS A 573 -0.66 -4.69 -33.12
N ASP A 574 -0.70 -6.00 -32.87
CA ASP A 574 -0.36 -6.61 -31.60
C ASP A 574 1.13 -6.96 -31.56
N LYS A 575 1.93 -6.14 -30.88
CA LYS A 575 3.37 -6.31 -30.78
C LYS A 575 3.73 -7.43 -29.79
N HIS A 576 3.78 -8.65 -30.26
CA HIS A 576 4.32 -9.79 -29.53
C HIS A 576 5.84 -9.92 -29.69
N ILE A 577 6.47 -10.68 -28.77
CA ILE A 577 7.92 -11.02 -28.85
C ILE A 577 8.21 -11.87 -30.10
N ILE A 578 7.25 -12.70 -30.53
CA ILE A 578 7.33 -13.51 -31.75
C ILE A 578 6.53 -12.80 -32.85
N ASN A 579 7.20 -12.45 -33.94
CA ASN A 579 6.56 -11.83 -35.10
C ASN A 579 5.66 -12.85 -35.83
N PHE A 580 4.55 -12.36 -36.36
CA PHE A 580 3.68 -13.14 -37.25
C PHE A 580 4.12 -13.02 -38.70
N ASP A 581 4.00 -14.12 -39.44
CA ASP A 581 4.24 -14.08 -40.90
C ASP A 581 3.01 -13.55 -41.64
N LYS A 582 1.81 -13.68 -41.03
CA LYS A 582 0.53 -13.21 -41.59
C LYS A 582 -0.46 -12.83 -40.49
N GLU A 583 -1.39 -11.95 -40.84
CA GLU A 583 -2.58 -11.70 -40.03
C GLU A 583 -3.63 -12.77 -40.31
N GLU A 584 -4.17 -13.39 -39.29
CA GLU A 584 -5.20 -14.41 -39.43
C GLU A 584 -6.01 -14.63 -38.13
N LEU A 585 -7.21 -15.22 -38.31
CA LEU A 585 -8.02 -15.76 -37.22
C LEU A 585 -7.85 -17.26 -37.20
N VAL A 586 -7.24 -17.83 -36.15
CA VAL A 586 -7.12 -19.28 -36.00
C VAL A 586 -8.22 -19.78 -35.05
N LEU A 587 -9.15 -20.57 -35.57
CA LEU A 587 -10.18 -21.19 -34.71
C LEU A 587 -9.53 -22.22 -33.80
N LEU A 588 -9.59 -21.95 -32.47
CA LEU A 588 -9.03 -22.82 -31.46
C LEU A 588 -10.01 -23.90 -31.01
N ASP A 589 -11.27 -23.51 -30.77
CA ASP A 589 -12.27 -24.39 -30.22
C ASP A 589 -13.68 -23.78 -30.30
N VAL A 590 -14.68 -24.60 -29.97
CA VAL A 590 -16.09 -24.23 -29.81
C VAL A 590 -16.54 -24.64 -28.41
N VAL A 591 -17.05 -23.71 -27.63
CA VAL A 591 -17.38 -23.92 -26.23
C VAL A 591 -18.85 -23.63 -25.98
N LYS A 592 -19.57 -24.58 -25.38
CA LYS A 592 -21.00 -24.40 -24.99
C LYS A 592 -21.13 -23.27 -23.96
N ASN A 593 -22.15 -22.44 -24.10
CA ASN A 593 -22.49 -21.36 -23.17
C ASN A 593 -23.23 -21.89 -21.92
N ASP A 594 -22.62 -22.87 -21.24
CA ASP A 594 -23.16 -23.53 -20.05
C ASP A 594 -22.04 -23.70 -18.99
N LEU A 595 -22.26 -23.20 -17.78
CA LEU A 595 -21.27 -23.26 -16.67
C LEU A 595 -21.06 -24.67 -16.10
N ASN A 596 -22.02 -25.58 -16.28
CA ASN A 596 -21.95 -26.96 -15.77
C ASN A 596 -21.10 -27.87 -16.65
N LEU A 597 -20.82 -27.46 -17.88
CA LEU A 597 -19.97 -28.21 -18.80
C LEU A 597 -18.50 -27.76 -18.67
N ASN A 598 -17.58 -28.73 -18.66
CA ASN A 598 -16.13 -28.48 -18.48
C ASN A 598 -15.44 -27.79 -19.68
N GLY A 599 -16.15 -26.95 -20.43
CA GLY A 599 -15.53 -26.07 -21.43
C GLY A 599 -14.83 -26.75 -22.61
N HIS A 600 -15.02 -28.04 -22.80
CA HIS A 600 -14.55 -28.79 -23.96
C HIS A 600 -15.70 -29.57 -24.56
N ASN A 601 -15.82 -29.50 -25.89
CA ASN A 601 -16.61 -30.34 -26.78
C ASN A 601 -17.94 -29.78 -27.28
N ILE A 602 -17.85 -29.33 -28.47
CA ILE A 602 -18.80 -29.78 -29.51
C ILE A 602 -18.04 -30.66 -30.49
#